data_1d58c974e59cf926ec378f9dc4b93f75
#
_entry.id   1d58c974e59cf926ec378f9dc4b93f75
#
_cell.length_a   1.000
_cell.length_b   1.000
_cell.length_c   1.000
_cell.angle_alpha   90.00
_cell.angle_beta   90.00
_cell.angle_gamma   90.00
#
_symmetry.space_group_name_H-M   'P 1'
#
loop_
_entity.id
_entity.type
_entity.pdbx_description
1 polymer ?
#
loop_
_entity_poly.entity_id
_entity_poly.type
_entity_poly.pdbx_seq_one_letter_code
_entity_poly.pdbx_strand_id
1 'polypeptide(L)'
;MRGKGSQKQARLERLKHEIVDYVATMPGASAADIVAFLSHERKMRNHGLTTRKVGLFIPRYLSEMINFRLDSSTGKRIYHLAS
;
A
#
# COMPACT_ATOMS: atom_id res chain seq x y z
N MET A 1 -2.40 20.85 20.07
CA MET A 1 -2.32 20.40 19.78
C MET A 1 -2.24 19.55 19.28
N ARG A 2 -2.28 19.22 19.24
CA ARG A 2 -2.17 18.13 18.97
C ARG A 2 -3.02 17.63 18.03
N GLY A 3 -3.93 17.75 17.58
CA GLY A 3 -4.87 17.12 16.77
C GLY A 3 -4.49 16.93 15.33
N LYS A 4 -4.07 17.96 14.65
CA LYS A 4 -3.77 17.84 13.24
C LYS A 4 -2.64 16.90 12.92
N GLY A 5 -1.55 17.04 13.61
CA GLY A 5 -0.41 16.16 13.40
C GLY A 5 -0.75 14.72 13.71
N SER A 6 -1.50 14.51 14.77
CA SER A 6 -1.89 13.18 15.18
C SER A 6 -2.78 12.49 14.17
N GLN A 7 -3.69 13.22 13.56
CA GLN A 7 -4.58 12.64 12.57
C GLN A 7 -3.83 12.24 11.30
N LYS A 8 -2.93 13.08 10.84
CA LYS A 8 -2.13 12.74 9.69
C LYS A 8 -1.28 11.52 9.94
N GLN A 9 -0.66 11.49 11.11
CA GLN A 9 0.19 10.37 11.47
C GLN A 9 -0.61 9.09 11.58
N ALA A 10 -1.78 9.15 12.16
CA ALA A 10 -2.63 7.99 12.32
C ALA A 10 -3.08 7.44 10.97
N ARG A 11 -3.41 8.31 10.02
CA ARG A 11 -3.78 7.87 8.68
C ARG A 11 -2.62 7.22 7.96
N LEU A 12 -1.45 7.81 8.10
CA LEU A 12 -0.26 7.28 7.48
C LEU A 12 0.06 5.88 8.01
N GLU A 13 0.03 5.72 9.33
CA GLU A 13 0.33 4.44 9.95
C GLU A 13 -0.71 3.40 9.59
N ARG A 14 -1.96 3.79 9.50
CA ARG A 14 -3.00 2.88 9.11
C ARG A 14 -2.82 2.39 7.68
N LEU A 15 -2.49 3.31 6.77
CA LEU A 15 -2.28 2.92 5.39
C LEU A 15 -1.10 1.98 5.25
N LYS A 16 0.00 2.24 5.95
CA LYS A 16 1.13 1.33 5.97
C LYS A 16 0.72 -0.06 6.42
N HIS A 17 -0.02 -0.11 7.51
CA HIS A 17 -0.45 -1.38 8.09
C HIS A 17 -1.34 -2.16 7.14
N GLU A 18 -2.31 -1.49 6.52
CA GLU A 18 -3.23 -2.15 5.62
C GLU A 18 -2.53 -2.68 4.36
N ILE A 19 -1.58 -1.93 3.85
CA ILE A 19 -0.83 -2.38 2.67
C ILE A 19 0.02 -3.60 3.02
N VAL A 20 0.72 -3.55 4.14
CA VAL A 20 1.56 -4.68 4.57
C VAL A 20 0.72 -5.93 4.80
N ASP A 21 -0.42 -5.78 5.47
CA ASP A 21 -1.31 -6.90 5.71
C ASP A 21 -1.80 -7.52 4.41
N TYR A 22 -2.18 -6.70 3.46
CA TYR A 22 -2.68 -7.22 2.19
C TYR A 22 -1.58 -7.94 1.43
N VAL A 23 -0.40 -7.35 1.36
CA VAL A 23 0.72 -7.98 0.64
C VAL A 23 1.12 -9.29 1.31
N ALA A 24 1.02 -9.36 2.64
CA ALA A 24 1.32 -10.59 3.36
C ALA A 24 0.37 -11.72 2.99
N THR A 25 -0.90 -11.40 2.76
CA THR A 25 -1.88 -12.42 2.40
C THR A 25 -1.94 -12.68 0.90
N MET A 26 -1.52 -11.72 0.10
CA MET A 26 -1.59 -11.82 -1.36
C MET A 26 -0.25 -11.48 -1.99
N PRO A 27 0.76 -12.34 -1.80
CA PRO A 27 2.07 -12.07 -2.42
C PRO A 27 1.94 -12.04 -3.93
N GLY A 28 2.61 -11.10 -4.54
CA GLY A 28 2.53 -10.92 -5.97
C GLY A 28 1.46 -9.95 -6.41
N ALA A 29 0.83 -9.25 -5.47
CA ALA A 29 -0.17 -8.24 -5.81
C ALA A 29 0.49 -7.03 -6.46
N SER A 30 -0.18 -6.42 -7.44
CA SER A 30 0.27 -5.17 -8.03
C SER A 30 -0.30 -3.99 -7.24
N ALA A 31 0.17 -2.78 -7.56
CA ALA A 31 -0.40 -1.58 -6.94
C ALA A 31 -1.88 -1.46 -7.25
N ALA A 32 -2.28 -1.83 -8.47
CA ALA A 32 -3.70 -1.80 -8.83
C ALA A 32 -4.52 -2.76 -7.99
N ASP A 33 -3.97 -3.94 -7.70
CA ASP A 33 -4.66 -4.91 -6.84
C ASP A 33 -4.83 -4.37 -5.43
N ILE A 34 -3.78 -3.73 -4.91
CA ILE A 34 -3.82 -3.15 -3.58
C ILE A 34 -4.90 -2.06 -3.51
N VAL A 35 -4.93 -1.19 -4.51
CA VAL A 35 -5.92 -0.12 -4.56
C VAL A 35 -7.33 -0.71 -4.63
N ALA A 36 -7.53 -1.70 -5.48
CA ALA A 36 -8.85 -2.31 -5.63
C ALA A 36 -9.33 -2.91 -4.31
N PHE A 37 -8.44 -3.61 -3.62
CA PHE A 37 -8.81 -4.22 -2.34
C PHE A 37 -9.12 -3.17 -1.27
N LEU A 38 -8.22 -2.21 -1.10
CA LEU A 38 -8.38 -1.23 -0.04
C LEU A 38 -9.53 -0.26 -0.30
N SER A 39 -9.77 0.07 -1.55
CA SER A 39 -10.89 0.94 -1.89
C SER A 39 -12.24 0.25 -1.74
N HIS A 40 -12.26 -1.07 -1.95
CA HIS A 40 -13.47 -1.85 -1.77
C HIS A 40 -13.78 -2.01 -0.29
N GLU A 41 -12.76 -2.10 0.54
CA GLU A 41 -12.96 -2.20 1.97
C GLU A 41 -13.36 -0.84 2.53
N ARG A 42 -14.32 -0.83 3.39
CA ARG A 42 -14.78 0.43 3.97
C ARG A 42 -13.69 1.18 4.70
N LYS A 43 -12.68 0.46 5.13
CA LYS A 43 -11.60 1.05 5.91
C LYS A 43 -10.89 2.19 5.21
N MET A 44 -10.63 2.03 3.91
CA MET A 44 -9.79 2.98 3.19
C MET A 44 -10.49 3.73 2.08
N ARG A 45 -11.81 3.55 1.98
CA ARG A 45 -12.58 4.10 0.89
C ARG A 45 -12.47 5.61 0.71
N ASN A 46 -12.34 6.34 1.81
CA ASN A 46 -12.29 7.80 1.77
C ASN A 46 -10.89 8.36 1.65
N HIS A 47 -9.90 7.52 1.44
CA HIS A 47 -8.51 7.98 1.35
C HIS A 47 -8.10 8.41 -0.05
N GLY A 48 -8.98 8.25 -1.02
CA GLY A 48 -8.68 8.67 -2.40
C GLY A 48 -7.49 7.96 -2.99
N LEU A 49 -7.39 6.66 -2.73
CA LEU A 49 -6.25 5.89 -3.20
C LEU A 49 -6.27 5.74 -4.70
N THR A 50 -5.09 5.85 -5.31
CA THR A 50 -4.91 5.55 -6.72
C THR A 50 -3.70 4.65 -6.88
N THR A 51 -3.62 3.98 -8.01
CA THR A 51 -2.47 3.13 -8.31
C THR A 51 -1.17 3.93 -8.22
N ARG A 52 -1.18 5.14 -8.70
CA ARG A 52 0.01 5.99 -8.64
C ARG A 52 0.40 6.33 -7.21
N LYS A 53 -0.59 6.68 -6.38
CA LYS A 53 -0.31 7.01 -4.99
C LYS A 53 0.29 5.82 -4.25
N VAL A 54 -0.28 4.65 -4.43
CA VAL A 54 0.23 3.44 -3.78
C VAL A 54 1.61 3.09 -4.32
N GLY A 55 1.80 3.20 -5.62
CA GLY A 55 3.08 2.91 -6.25
C GLY A 55 4.22 3.82 -5.78
N LEU A 56 3.89 5.04 -5.39
CA LEU A 56 4.88 5.96 -4.83
C LEU A 56 5.03 5.80 -3.32
N PHE A 57 3.94 5.44 -2.66
CA PHE A 57 3.92 5.28 -1.21
C PHE A 57 4.81 4.12 -0.74
N ILE A 58 4.72 2.99 -1.41
CA ILE A 58 5.45 1.80 -0.98
C ILE A 58 6.96 2.02 -0.92
N PRO A 59 7.62 2.49 -2.00
CA PRO A 59 9.06 2.72 -1.90
C PRO A 59 9.45 3.82 -0.94
N ARG A 60 8.55 4.77 -0.72
CA ARG A 60 8.85 5.89 0.15
C ARG A 60 8.76 5.53 1.64
N TYR A 61 7.74 4.76 2.01
CA TYR A 61 7.48 4.48 3.42
C TYR A 61 7.64 3.02 3.82
N LEU A 62 7.63 2.10 2.87
CA LEU A 62 7.61 0.67 3.16
C LEU A 62 8.76 -0.09 2.51
N SER A 63 9.81 0.61 2.09
CA SER A 63 10.90 -0.02 1.36
C SER A 63 11.62 -1.09 2.17
N GLU A 64 11.57 -1.02 3.49
CA GLU A 64 12.22 -2.02 4.34
C GLU A 64 11.32 -3.22 4.58
N MET A 65 10.04 -3.09 4.34
CA MET A 65 9.07 -4.14 4.64
C MET A 65 8.56 -4.84 3.39
N ILE A 66 8.57 -4.15 2.26
CA ILE A 66 8.01 -4.66 1.02
C ILE A 66 9.02 -4.49 -0.10
N ASN A 67 9.26 -5.57 -0.81
CA ASN A 67 10.06 -5.55 -2.03
C ASN A 67 9.15 -5.68 -3.23
N PHE A 68 9.69 -5.43 -4.41
CA PHE A 68 8.94 -5.66 -5.63
C PHE A 68 9.83 -6.30 -6.67
N ARG A 69 9.19 -6.88 -7.65
CA ARG A 69 9.85 -7.34 -8.86
C ARG A 69 8.92 -7.06 -10.02
N LEU A 70 9.44 -7.08 -11.21
CA LEU A 70 8.63 -6.87 -12.40
C LEU A 70 8.08 -8.21 -12.88
N ASP A 71 6.78 -8.21 -13.17
CA ASP A 71 6.15 -9.38 -13.76
C ASP A 71 6.56 -9.43 -15.23
N SER A 72 7.17 -10.53 -15.65
CA SER A 72 7.69 -10.65 -17.00
C SER A 72 6.60 -10.61 -18.07
N SER A 73 5.38 -11.00 -17.74
CA SER A 73 4.31 -11.01 -18.73
C SER A 73 3.62 -9.68 -18.89
N THR A 74 3.57 -8.86 -17.84
CA THR A 74 2.86 -7.58 -17.92
C THR A 74 3.76 -6.37 -17.80
N GLY A 75 4.97 -6.56 -17.28
CA GLY A 75 5.90 -5.46 -17.00
C GLY A 75 5.51 -4.64 -15.80
N LYS A 76 4.50 -5.06 -15.05
CA LYS A 76 4.06 -4.33 -13.87
C LYS A 76 4.84 -4.77 -12.64
N ARG A 77 4.94 -3.86 -11.67
CA ARG A 77 5.53 -4.20 -10.39
C ARG A 77 4.58 -5.07 -9.60
N ILE A 78 5.12 -6.14 -9.04
CA ILE A 78 4.36 -6.98 -8.11
C ILE A 78 5.11 -6.99 -6.79
N TYR A 79 4.36 -6.95 -5.70
CA TYR A 79 4.92 -6.72 -4.38
C TYR A 79 4.86 -7.96 -3.51
N HIS A 80 5.83 -8.07 -2.61
CA HIS A 80 5.87 -9.16 -1.64
C HIS A 80 6.64 -8.66 -0.42
N LEU A 81 6.45 -9.30 0.70
CA LEU A 81 7.17 -8.90 1.91
C LEU A 81 8.65 -9.18 1.79
N ALA A 82 9.45 -8.27 2.31
CA ALA A 82 10.88 -8.49 2.44
C ALA A 82 11.09 -9.55 3.51
N SER A 83 11.93 -10.48 3.26
CA SER A 83 12.19 -11.54 4.22
C SER A 83 13.47 -11.35 5.00
#